data_53bd90f96f674c17469fcd67ab1ecf02
#
_entry.id   53bd90f96f674c17469fcd67ab1ecf02
#
_cell.length_a   1.000
_cell.length_b   1.000
_cell.length_c   1.000
_cell.angle_alpha   90.00
_cell.angle_beta   90.00
_cell.angle_gamma   90.00
#
_symmetry.space_group_name_H-M   'P 1'
#
loop_
_entity.id
_entity.type
_entity.pdbx_description
1 polymer ?
#
loop_
_entity_poly.entity_id
_entity_poly.type
_entity_poly.pdbx_seq_one_letter_code
_entity_poly.pdbx_strand_id
1 'polypeptide(L)'
;MLTGGIIMEFEKIVDLHCHILPGIDDGSPDLEHSLDLARAAVADGVTHILATPHHLDNNYVNHRTDVIKAVQNFQNELAAEQIALQVFPGQEVHINGDLPQRYADLLGADEKKRYMLLEFPHSNVPAYAKRLIFELQKLGTTPIIVHPERNKEIQKDLNILYDFIQHGALAQVTATSYAGGFGDHVADISRQLVENRLVQVVASDAHVLQGRNFVLSEALKQIATDFGPEQALEFESNAEDILNGLSVTANGYRKIEKKKRFIFS
;
A
#
# COMPACT_ATOMS: atom_id res chain seq x y z
N MET A 1 -17.65 32.65 14.08
CA MET A 1 -16.30 32.44 13.58
C MET A 1 -16.39 31.37 12.52
N LEU A 2 -16.20 31.74 11.24
CA LEU A 2 -16.21 30.80 10.14
C LEU A 2 -14.89 30.02 10.22
N THR A 3 -14.95 28.76 10.59
CA THR A 3 -13.85 27.82 10.43
C THR A 3 -13.73 27.55 8.93
N GLY A 4 -12.88 28.37 8.26
CA GLY A 4 -12.47 28.07 6.90
C GLY A 4 -11.69 26.76 6.93
N GLY A 5 -12.36 25.66 6.59
CA GLY A 5 -11.68 24.40 6.34
C GLY A 5 -10.67 24.64 5.21
N ILE A 6 -9.42 24.35 5.46
CA ILE A 6 -8.39 24.31 4.42
C ILE A 6 -8.85 23.22 3.46
N ILE A 7 -9.32 23.61 2.27
CA ILE A 7 -9.57 22.66 1.18
C ILE A 7 -8.17 22.26 0.70
N MET A 8 -7.73 21.09 1.13
CA MET A 8 -6.48 20.52 0.70
C MET A 8 -6.72 19.86 -0.66
N GLU A 9 -6.15 20.43 -1.70
CA GLU A 9 -6.12 19.82 -3.04
C GLU A 9 -4.72 19.23 -3.24
N PHE A 10 -4.69 17.95 -3.59
CA PHE A 10 -3.46 17.26 -3.97
C PHE A 10 -3.28 17.41 -5.48
N GLU A 11 -2.16 17.95 -5.91
CA GLU A 11 -1.88 18.15 -7.34
C GLU A 11 -1.62 16.84 -8.08
N LYS A 12 -1.11 15.84 -7.36
CA LYS A 12 -0.69 14.56 -7.93
C LYS A 12 -0.77 13.47 -6.87
N ILE A 13 -1.72 12.59 -7.00
CA ILE A 13 -1.82 11.42 -6.11
C ILE A 13 -1.16 10.21 -6.80
N VAL A 14 -0.21 9.60 -6.10
CA VAL A 14 0.46 8.36 -6.50
C VAL A 14 -0.10 7.22 -5.65
N ASP A 15 -0.67 6.22 -6.30
CA ASP A 15 -1.16 5.01 -5.65
C ASP A 15 -0.17 3.85 -5.85
N LEU A 16 0.44 3.39 -4.78
CA LEU A 16 1.48 2.35 -4.81
C LEU A 16 0.95 0.92 -4.69
N HIS A 17 -0.38 0.73 -4.61
CA HIS A 17 -0.95 -0.60 -4.43
C HIS A 17 -2.35 -0.69 -5.07
N CYS A 18 -2.44 -1.35 -6.23
CA CYS A 18 -3.71 -1.48 -6.95
C CYS A 18 -3.72 -2.72 -7.86
N HIS A 19 -4.85 -3.46 -7.88
CA HIS A 19 -5.08 -4.66 -8.68
C HIS A 19 -5.87 -4.32 -9.95
N ILE A 20 -5.33 -3.38 -10.73
CA ILE A 20 -6.03 -2.78 -11.88
C ILE A 20 -5.88 -3.57 -13.19
N LEU A 21 -4.92 -4.51 -13.28
CA LEU A 21 -4.65 -5.23 -14.51
C LEU A 21 -5.71 -6.30 -14.81
N PRO A 22 -6.18 -6.41 -16.08
CA PRO A 22 -7.33 -7.26 -16.39
C PRO A 22 -7.01 -8.77 -16.31
N GLY A 23 -7.77 -9.51 -15.49
CA GLY A 23 -7.85 -10.97 -15.54
C GLY A 23 -6.60 -11.72 -15.07
N ILE A 24 -5.72 -11.10 -14.28
CA ILE A 24 -4.48 -11.75 -13.85
C ILE A 24 -4.43 -12.10 -12.36
N ASP A 25 -5.34 -11.56 -11.56
CA ASP A 25 -5.52 -11.87 -10.14
C ASP A 25 -6.98 -11.72 -9.71
N ASP A 26 -7.26 -11.47 -8.42
CA ASP A 26 -8.60 -11.25 -7.87
C ASP A 26 -9.08 -9.79 -7.98
N GLY A 27 -8.34 -8.95 -8.68
CA GLY A 27 -8.75 -7.59 -9.02
C GLY A 27 -9.72 -7.54 -10.19
N SER A 28 -9.47 -6.67 -11.17
CA SER A 28 -10.33 -6.50 -12.34
C SER A 28 -10.43 -7.78 -13.18
N PRO A 29 -11.63 -8.33 -13.41
CA PRO A 29 -11.78 -9.60 -14.11
C PRO A 29 -11.50 -9.51 -15.63
N ASP A 30 -11.64 -8.34 -16.22
CA ASP A 30 -11.47 -8.08 -17.65
C ASP A 30 -11.10 -6.61 -17.91
N LEU A 31 -10.88 -6.29 -19.20
CA LEU A 31 -10.47 -4.96 -19.63
C LEU A 31 -11.53 -3.88 -19.34
N GLU A 32 -12.82 -4.18 -19.51
CA GLU A 32 -13.90 -3.21 -19.27
C GLU A 32 -13.90 -2.76 -17.81
N HIS A 33 -13.84 -3.71 -16.87
CA HIS A 33 -13.74 -3.41 -15.44
C HIS A 33 -12.44 -2.67 -15.08
N SER A 34 -11.31 -3.01 -15.71
CA SER A 34 -10.05 -2.28 -15.53
C SER A 34 -10.13 -0.83 -15.97
N LEU A 35 -10.78 -0.56 -17.11
CA LEU A 35 -11.00 0.80 -17.61
C LEU A 35 -11.95 1.59 -16.70
N ASP A 36 -12.99 0.97 -16.17
CA ASP A 36 -13.90 1.60 -15.22
C ASP A 36 -13.19 1.91 -13.89
N LEU A 37 -12.34 1.00 -13.43
CA LEU A 37 -11.50 1.22 -12.24
C LEU A 37 -10.50 2.37 -12.47
N ALA A 38 -9.91 2.46 -13.68
CA ALA A 38 -9.04 3.56 -14.06
C ALA A 38 -9.77 4.93 -14.09
N ARG A 39 -11.01 4.96 -14.59
CA ARG A 39 -11.86 6.17 -14.54
C ARG A 39 -12.16 6.59 -13.09
N ALA A 40 -12.43 5.62 -12.22
CA ALA A 40 -12.64 5.88 -10.80
C ALA A 40 -11.36 6.40 -10.11
N ALA A 41 -10.19 5.87 -10.45
CA ALA A 41 -8.90 6.37 -9.96
C ALA A 41 -8.69 7.85 -10.31
N VAL A 42 -8.89 8.20 -11.59
CA VAL A 42 -8.79 9.60 -12.07
C VAL A 42 -9.82 10.50 -11.38
N ALA A 43 -11.03 10.01 -11.17
CA ALA A 43 -12.07 10.77 -10.46
C ALA A 43 -11.74 11.02 -8.98
N ASP A 44 -10.98 10.12 -8.33
CA ASP A 44 -10.43 10.28 -6.98
C ASP A 44 -9.16 11.17 -6.94
N GLY A 45 -8.65 11.61 -8.10
CA GLY A 45 -7.46 12.47 -8.22
C GLY A 45 -6.15 11.69 -8.38
N VAL A 46 -6.22 10.37 -8.53
CA VAL A 46 -5.03 9.54 -8.78
C VAL A 46 -4.52 9.76 -10.19
N THR A 47 -3.23 10.03 -10.32
CA THR A 47 -2.56 10.30 -11.61
C THR A 47 -1.57 9.19 -12.01
N HIS A 48 -1.04 8.48 -11.02
CA HIS A 48 -0.04 7.43 -11.19
C HIS A 48 -0.42 6.22 -10.34
N ILE A 49 -0.38 5.04 -10.92
CA ILE A 49 -0.65 3.76 -10.24
C ILE A 49 0.53 2.81 -10.44
N LEU A 50 1.01 2.23 -9.35
CA LEU A 50 1.79 1.01 -9.38
C LEU A 50 0.80 -0.16 -9.43
N ALA A 51 0.69 -0.85 -10.56
CA ALA A 51 -0.10 -2.06 -10.68
C ALA A 51 0.62 -3.21 -9.98
N THR A 52 -0.01 -3.78 -8.97
CA THR A 52 0.61 -4.74 -8.06
C THR A 52 -0.18 -6.04 -7.99
N PRO A 53 -0.29 -6.80 -9.09
CA PRO A 53 -0.97 -8.08 -9.03
C PRO A 53 -0.30 -9.01 -8.03
N HIS A 54 -1.10 -9.87 -7.38
CA HIS A 54 -0.59 -10.89 -6.47
C HIS A 54 0.47 -11.77 -7.13
N HIS A 55 1.55 -12.04 -6.39
CA HIS A 55 2.63 -12.91 -6.84
C HIS A 55 3.08 -13.87 -5.73
N LEU A 56 3.20 -15.16 -6.07
CA LEU A 56 3.64 -16.24 -5.17
C LEU A 56 2.71 -16.48 -3.97
N ASP A 57 1.45 -16.12 -4.06
CA ASP A 57 0.44 -16.61 -3.16
C ASP A 57 -0.06 -18.00 -3.59
N ASN A 58 -1.06 -18.57 -2.90
CA ASN A 58 -1.55 -19.92 -3.20
C ASN A 58 -2.35 -19.99 -4.52
N ASN A 59 -2.79 -18.86 -5.06
CA ASN A 59 -3.71 -18.78 -6.20
C ASN A 59 -3.07 -18.16 -7.43
N TYR A 60 -2.15 -17.21 -7.24
CA TYR A 60 -1.63 -16.36 -8.31
C TYR A 60 -0.11 -16.35 -8.38
N VAL A 61 0.39 -16.51 -9.60
CA VAL A 61 1.82 -16.37 -9.93
C VAL A 61 1.95 -15.48 -11.16
N ASN A 62 2.20 -14.21 -10.94
CA ASN A 62 2.35 -13.21 -11.98
C ASN A 62 3.83 -12.88 -12.16
N HIS A 63 4.49 -13.54 -13.12
CA HIS A 63 5.91 -13.36 -13.38
C HIS A 63 6.23 -11.94 -13.88
N ARG A 64 7.42 -11.45 -13.52
CA ARG A 64 7.91 -10.12 -13.88
C ARG A 64 7.66 -9.74 -15.35
N THR A 65 8.00 -10.61 -16.28
CA THR A 65 7.88 -10.37 -17.72
C THR A 65 6.43 -10.21 -18.16
N ASP A 66 5.53 -10.97 -17.56
CA ASP A 66 4.12 -10.98 -17.91
C ASP A 66 3.42 -9.72 -17.37
N VAL A 67 3.77 -9.30 -16.14
CA VAL A 67 3.27 -8.05 -15.54
C VAL A 67 3.72 -6.84 -16.35
N ILE A 68 5.01 -6.75 -16.73
CA ILE A 68 5.51 -5.66 -17.58
C ILE A 68 4.74 -5.58 -18.89
N LYS A 69 4.51 -6.72 -19.53
CA LYS A 69 3.75 -6.78 -20.80
C LYS A 69 2.28 -6.39 -20.59
N ALA A 70 1.66 -6.86 -19.52
CA ALA A 70 0.28 -6.52 -19.18
C ALA A 70 0.12 -5.00 -18.95
N VAL A 71 1.03 -4.37 -18.22
CA VAL A 71 1.04 -2.91 -18.00
C VAL A 71 1.21 -2.16 -19.32
N GLN A 72 2.14 -2.58 -20.20
CA GLN A 72 2.31 -1.95 -21.51
C GLN A 72 1.03 -2.02 -22.36
N ASN A 73 0.37 -3.17 -22.39
CA ASN A 73 -0.89 -3.35 -23.09
C ASN A 73 -1.98 -2.45 -22.48
N PHE A 74 -2.12 -2.46 -21.18
CA PHE A 74 -3.13 -1.66 -20.48
C PHE A 74 -2.91 -0.15 -20.67
N GLN A 75 -1.65 0.31 -20.68
CA GLN A 75 -1.33 1.72 -20.97
C GLN A 75 -1.76 2.13 -22.38
N ASN A 76 -1.70 1.23 -23.38
CA ASN A 76 -2.20 1.51 -24.72
C ASN A 76 -3.73 1.65 -24.74
N GLU A 77 -4.46 0.81 -23.99
CA GLU A 77 -5.91 0.91 -23.84
C GLU A 77 -6.33 2.21 -23.15
N LEU A 78 -5.62 2.60 -22.06
CA LEU A 78 -5.86 3.88 -21.38
C LEU A 78 -5.69 5.07 -22.35
N ALA A 79 -4.67 5.03 -23.21
CA ALA A 79 -4.43 6.06 -24.22
C ALA A 79 -5.55 6.08 -25.29
N ALA A 80 -6.01 4.93 -25.75
CA ALA A 80 -7.11 4.80 -26.71
C ALA A 80 -8.42 5.36 -26.15
N GLU A 81 -8.69 5.14 -24.86
CA GLU A 81 -9.86 5.61 -24.13
C GLU A 81 -9.70 7.04 -23.58
N GLN A 82 -8.56 7.70 -23.82
CA GLN A 82 -8.23 9.06 -23.34
C GLN A 82 -8.31 9.22 -21.82
N ILE A 83 -7.96 8.15 -21.08
CA ILE A 83 -7.89 8.16 -19.62
C ILE A 83 -6.51 8.66 -19.20
N ALA A 84 -6.44 9.79 -18.50
CA ALA A 84 -5.20 10.45 -18.10
C ALA A 84 -4.59 9.79 -16.84
N LEU A 85 -4.19 8.51 -16.96
CA LEU A 85 -3.61 7.72 -15.89
C LEU A 85 -2.31 7.07 -16.37
N GLN A 86 -1.24 7.16 -15.57
CA GLN A 86 0.01 6.45 -15.82
C GLN A 86 0.08 5.20 -14.93
N VAL A 87 0.38 4.04 -15.53
CA VAL A 87 0.48 2.77 -14.82
C VAL A 87 1.89 2.21 -14.92
N PHE A 88 2.43 1.79 -13.78
CA PHE A 88 3.77 1.24 -13.62
C PHE A 88 3.71 -0.22 -13.18
N PRO A 89 4.66 -1.07 -13.62
CA PRO A 89 4.68 -2.47 -13.23
C PRO A 89 5.26 -2.66 -11.84
N GLY A 90 4.51 -3.33 -10.97
CA GLY A 90 4.90 -3.79 -9.64
C GLY A 90 4.34 -5.18 -9.35
N GLN A 91 4.50 -5.67 -8.15
CA GLN A 91 3.89 -6.91 -7.64
C GLN A 91 3.57 -6.74 -6.16
N GLU A 92 2.44 -7.28 -5.72
CA GLU A 92 2.22 -7.60 -4.32
C GLU A 92 2.78 -9.01 -4.09
N VAL A 93 3.97 -9.05 -3.48
CA VAL A 93 4.72 -10.30 -3.31
C VAL A 93 4.33 -10.95 -1.98
N HIS A 94 3.71 -12.14 -2.05
CA HIS A 94 3.43 -12.91 -0.85
C HIS A 94 4.72 -13.41 -0.20
N ILE A 95 4.82 -13.31 1.12
CA ILE A 95 6.03 -13.68 1.87
C ILE A 95 6.32 -15.18 1.76
N ASN A 96 7.44 -15.52 1.13
CA ASN A 96 7.95 -16.88 0.98
C ASN A 96 9.43 -16.93 1.33
N GLY A 97 9.88 -18.00 1.98
CA GLY A 97 11.26 -18.12 2.47
C GLY A 97 12.32 -18.16 1.37
N ASP A 98 11.92 -18.38 0.12
CA ASP A 98 12.80 -18.49 -1.06
C ASP A 98 12.82 -17.23 -1.95
N LEU A 99 12.24 -16.11 -1.50
CA LEU A 99 12.23 -14.85 -2.26
C LEU A 99 13.64 -14.37 -2.67
N PRO A 100 14.69 -14.49 -1.85
CA PRO A 100 16.05 -14.12 -2.28
C PRO A 100 16.54 -14.93 -3.48
N GLN A 101 16.17 -16.20 -3.60
CA GLN A 101 16.51 -17.06 -4.72
C GLN A 101 15.70 -16.72 -5.99
N ARG A 102 14.49 -16.19 -5.81
CA ARG A 102 13.59 -15.75 -6.91
C ARG A 102 13.76 -14.27 -7.27
N TYR A 103 14.68 -13.57 -6.66
CA TYR A 103 14.82 -12.09 -6.74
C TYR A 103 14.86 -11.54 -8.16
N ALA A 104 15.35 -12.30 -9.15
CA ALA A 104 15.38 -11.91 -10.55
C ALA A 104 13.98 -11.76 -11.16
N ASP A 105 13.01 -12.53 -10.68
CA ASP A 105 11.61 -12.53 -11.14
C ASP A 105 10.71 -11.53 -10.39
N LEU A 106 11.22 -10.95 -9.30
CA LEU A 106 10.45 -9.98 -8.52
C LEU A 106 10.50 -8.58 -9.14
N LEU A 107 9.38 -7.86 -9.04
CA LEU A 107 9.29 -6.43 -9.31
C LEU A 107 9.34 -5.65 -8.00
N GLY A 108 10.00 -4.50 -8.04
CA GLY A 108 9.92 -3.49 -6.98
C GLY A 108 8.82 -2.47 -7.25
N ALA A 109 8.67 -1.55 -6.33
CA ALA A 109 7.86 -0.35 -6.53
C ALA A 109 8.58 0.67 -7.44
N ASP A 110 9.88 0.48 -7.66
CA ASP A 110 10.74 1.25 -8.55
C ASP A 110 11.58 0.33 -9.44
N GLU A 111 12.14 0.86 -10.53
CA GLU A 111 12.92 0.09 -11.50
C GLU A 111 14.13 -0.62 -10.91
N LYS A 112 14.73 -0.08 -9.85
CA LYS A 112 15.94 -0.61 -9.19
C LYS A 112 15.63 -1.58 -8.06
N LYS A 113 14.35 -1.82 -7.78
CA LYS A 113 13.86 -2.64 -6.66
C LYS A 113 14.39 -2.16 -5.29
N ARG A 114 14.51 -0.86 -5.09
CA ARG A 114 14.84 -0.29 -3.78
C ARG A 114 13.73 -0.54 -2.77
N TYR A 115 12.49 -0.63 -3.27
CA TYR A 115 11.30 -0.92 -2.49
C TYR A 115 10.54 -2.08 -3.09
N MET A 116 9.91 -2.90 -2.25
CA MET A 116 9.08 -4.02 -2.68
C MET A 116 7.90 -4.19 -1.72
N LEU A 117 6.69 -4.32 -2.28
CA LEU A 117 5.51 -4.65 -1.51
C LEU A 117 5.58 -6.11 -1.05
N LEU A 118 5.45 -6.32 0.26
CA LEU A 118 5.55 -7.63 0.89
C LEU A 118 4.27 -7.91 1.68
N GLU A 119 3.51 -8.90 1.22
CA GLU A 119 2.27 -9.34 1.86
C GLU A 119 2.53 -10.44 2.89
N PHE A 120 1.99 -10.26 4.09
CA PHE A 120 1.92 -11.33 5.09
C PHE A 120 0.58 -12.09 4.98
N PRO A 121 0.54 -13.38 5.34
CA PRO A 121 -0.73 -14.08 5.51
C PRO A 121 -1.68 -13.29 6.40
N HIS A 122 -2.95 -13.22 6.07
CA HIS A 122 -3.94 -12.50 6.89
C HIS A 122 -4.03 -12.96 8.35
N SER A 123 -3.71 -14.22 8.63
CA SER A 123 -3.88 -14.82 9.96
C SER A 123 -2.72 -14.59 10.91
N ASN A 124 -1.50 -14.46 10.41
CA ASN A 124 -0.28 -14.48 11.23
C ASN A 124 0.91 -13.81 10.55
N VAL A 125 1.94 -13.56 11.34
CA VAL A 125 3.27 -13.14 10.87
C VAL A 125 4.19 -14.36 10.88
N PRO A 126 4.73 -14.79 9.74
CA PRO A 126 5.60 -15.97 9.69
C PRO A 126 6.85 -15.81 10.56
N ALA A 127 7.21 -16.85 11.30
CA ALA A 127 8.37 -16.82 12.19
C ALA A 127 9.70 -16.48 11.48
N TYR A 128 9.78 -16.74 10.18
CA TYR A 128 10.94 -16.40 9.36
C TYR A 128 10.93 -14.98 8.80
N ALA A 129 9.85 -14.20 9.00
CA ALA A 129 9.66 -12.87 8.36
C ALA A 129 10.83 -11.91 8.64
N LYS A 130 11.28 -11.81 9.90
CA LYS A 130 12.42 -10.93 10.25
C LYS A 130 13.69 -11.30 9.51
N ARG A 131 13.99 -12.59 9.42
CA ARG A 131 15.16 -13.08 8.69
C ARG A 131 15.05 -12.78 7.20
N LEU A 132 13.88 -13.01 6.62
CA LEU A 132 13.65 -12.76 5.20
C LEU A 132 13.81 -11.28 4.85
N ILE A 133 13.21 -10.39 5.65
CA ILE A 133 13.34 -8.93 5.48
C ILE A 133 14.81 -8.53 5.51
N PHE A 134 15.58 -9.02 6.47
CA PHE A 134 17.03 -8.78 6.52
C PHE A 134 17.77 -9.28 5.26
N GLU A 135 17.43 -10.47 4.73
CA GLU A 135 18.04 -10.98 3.50
C GLU A 135 17.68 -10.11 2.27
N LEU A 136 16.44 -9.60 2.18
CA LEU A 136 16.03 -8.66 1.13
C LEU A 136 16.77 -7.32 1.23
N GLN A 137 16.96 -6.82 2.45
CA GLN A 137 17.73 -5.59 2.69
C GLN A 137 19.20 -5.73 2.29
N LYS A 138 19.81 -6.90 2.47
CA LYS A 138 21.16 -7.19 1.97
C LYS A 138 21.25 -7.14 0.44
N LEU A 139 20.16 -7.39 -0.26
CA LEU A 139 20.06 -7.24 -1.71
C LEU A 139 19.80 -5.79 -2.15
N GLY A 140 19.69 -4.86 -1.20
CA GLY A 140 19.42 -3.45 -1.44
C GLY A 140 17.92 -3.08 -1.52
N THR A 141 17.04 -4.00 -1.12
CA THR A 141 15.58 -3.80 -1.17
C THR A 141 15.02 -3.54 0.22
N THR A 142 14.31 -2.44 0.39
CA THR A 142 13.50 -2.13 1.58
C THR A 142 12.10 -2.70 1.39
N PRO A 143 11.68 -3.71 2.17
CA PRO A 143 10.31 -4.21 2.10
C PRO A 143 9.32 -3.20 2.67
N ILE A 144 8.18 -3.05 1.98
CA ILE A 144 7.00 -2.32 2.45
C ILE A 144 5.96 -3.36 2.85
N ILE A 145 5.73 -3.53 4.14
CA ILE A 145 4.70 -4.45 4.66
C ILE A 145 3.34 -3.86 4.34
N VAL A 146 2.57 -4.53 3.47
CA VAL A 146 1.28 -4.02 3.02
C VAL A 146 0.17 -4.40 3.99
N HIS A 147 -0.81 -3.52 4.11
CA HIS A 147 -2.05 -3.65 4.91
C HIS A 147 -1.91 -4.39 6.26
N PRO A 148 -0.91 -4.02 7.10
CA PRO A 148 -0.70 -4.65 8.41
C PRO A 148 -1.90 -4.53 9.34
N GLU A 149 -2.76 -3.53 9.14
CA GLU A 149 -4.01 -3.31 9.87
C GLU A 149 -5.04 -4.42 9.67
N ARG A 150 -4.89 -5.24 8.62
CA ARG A 150 -5.76 -6.39 8.34
C ARG A 150 -5.16 -7.72 8.82
N ASN A 151 -3.90 -7.75 9.26
CA ASN A 151 -3.27 -8.96 9.77
C ASN A 151 -3.71 -9.25 11.22
N LYS A 152 -4.31 -10.42 11.45
CA LYS A 152 -4.91 -10.79 12.75
C LYS A 152 -3.91 -10.89 13.90
N GLU A 153 -2.64 -11.16 13.64
CA GLU A 153 -1.62 -11.21 14.68
C GLU A 153 -1.13 -9.81 15.03
N ILE A 154 -0.91 -8.95 14.04
CA ILE A 154 -0.56 -7.54 14.24
C ILE A 154 -1.72 -6.81 14.95
N GLN A 155 -2.98 -7.05 14.61
CA GLN A 155 -4.14 -6.49 15.30
C GLN A 155 -4.15 -6.78 16.82
N LYS A 156 -3.62 -7.93 17.25
CA LYS A 156 -3.52 -8.29 18.67
C LYS A 156 -2.38 -7.57 19.38
N ASP A 157 -1.30 -7.30 18.69
CA ASP A 157 -0.13 -6.56 19.20
C ASP A 157 0.53 -5.73 18.10
N LEU A 158 0.15 -4.47 17.98
CA LEU A 158 0.66 -3.54 16.97
C LEU A 158 2.18 -3.31 17.09
N ASN A 159 2.78 -3.65 18.22
CA ASN A 159 4.22 -3.57 18.40
C ASN A 159 5.01 -4.62 17.62
N ILE A 160 4.33 -5.62 17.04
CA ILE A 160 4.95 -6.50 16.05
C ILE A 160 5.38 -5.69 14.82
N LEU A 161 4.52 -4.77 14.35
CA LEU A 161 4.88 -3.88 13.24
C LEU A 161 5.99 -2.91 13.63
N TYR A 162 5.92 -2.32 14.84
CA TYR A 162 7.00 -1.48 15.37
C TYR A 162 8.36 -2.16 15.27
N ASP A 163 8.46 -3.44 15.61
CA ASP A 163 9.70 -4.19 15.52
C ASP A 163 10.25 -4.28 14.09
N PHE A 164 9.39 -4.42 13.08
CA PHE A 164 9.81 -4.41 11.68
C PHE A 164 10.27 -3.03 11.21
N ILE A 165 9.53 -1.98 11.57
CA ILE A 165 9.88 -0.58 11.25
C ILE A 165 11.23 -0.20 11.88
N GLN A 166 11.45 -0.60 13.14
CA GLN A 166 12.73 -0.38 13.83
C GLN A 166 13.92 -1.05 13.10
N HIS A 167 13.66 -2.13 12.37
CA HIS A 167 14.69 -2.83 11.59
C HIS A 167 14.71 -2.40 10.10
N GLY A 168 14.12 -1.23 9.79
CA GLY A 168 14.24 -0.59 8.49
C GLY A 168 13.27 -1.08 7.42
N ALA A 169 12.22 -1.81 7.78
CA ALA A 169 11.07 -1.99 6.89
C ALA A 169 10.21 -0.72 6.86
N LEU A 170 9.42 -0.55 5.82
CA LEU A 170 8.31 0.40 5.75
C LEU A 170 6.98 -0.35 5.84
N ALA A 171 5.89 0.38 5.99
CA ALA A 171 4.56 -0.19 5.93
C ALA A 171 3.57 0.71 5.18
N GLN A 172 2.56 0.08 4.58
CA GLN A 172 1.47 0.72 3.86
C GLN A 172 0.13 0.38 4.50
N VAL A 173 -0.67 1.38 4.84
CA VAL A 173 -2.05 1.21 5.27
C VAL A 173 -3.01 1.41 4.09
N THR A 174 -4.10 0.62 4.05
CA THR A 174 -5.11 0.74 3.00
C THR A 174 -6.02 1.95 3.25
N ALA A 175 -6.26 2.77 2.22
CA ALA A 175 -7.13 3.94 2.30
C ALA A 175 -8.55 3.57 2.76
N THR A 176 -9.13 2.50 2.20
CA THR A 176 -10.45 1.98 2.61
C THR A 176 -10.49 1.54 4.08
N SER A 177 -9.37 0.99 4.61
CA SER A 177 -9.24 0.66 6.05
C SER A 177 -9.32 1.92 6.90
N TYR A 178 -8.57 2.94 6.54
CA TYR A 178 -8.52 4.21 7.27
C TYR A 178 -9.87 4.95 7.24
N ALA A 179 -10.52 4.97 6.08
CA ALA A 179 -11.84 5.59 5.87
C ALA A 179 -13.00 4.79 6.50
N GLY A 180 -12.75 3.61 7.08
CA GLY A 180 -13.76 2.81 7.80
C GLY A 180 -14.52 1.80 6.95
N GLY A 181 -14.17 1.62 5.66
CA GLY A 181 -14.85 0.68 4.77
C GLY A 181 -14.71 -0.79 5.18
N PHE A 182 -13.72 -1.13 6.01
CA PHE A 182 -13.55 -2.48 6.60
C PHE A 182 -13.99 -2.55 8.07
N GLY A 183 -14.77 -1.57 8.54
CA GLY A 183 -15.36 -1.49 9.87
C GLY A 183 -14.49 -0.77 10.90
N ASP A 184 -15.15 -0.35 11.98
CA ASP A 184 -14.57 0.54 13.00
C ASP A 184 -13.28 -0.01 13.63
N HIS A 185 -13.22 -1.31 13.86
CA HIS A 185 -12.02 -1.93 14.46
C HIS A 185 -10.78 -1.77 13.60
N VAL A 186 -10.90 -2.01 12.28
CA VAL A 186 -9.78 -1.86 11.34
C VAL A 186 -9.42 -0.38 11.18
N ALA A 187 -10.41 0.51 11.13
CA ALA A 187 -10.21 1.96 11.08
C ALA A 187 -9.46 2.48 12.32
N ASP A 188 -9.84 2.03 13.51
CA ASP A 188 -9.16 2.40 14.76
C ASP A 188 -7.70 1.93 14.79
N ILE A 189 -7.43 0.73 14.28
CA ILE A 189 -6.06 0.21 14.14
C ILE A 189 -5.29 1.08 13.14
N SER A 190 -5.87 1.37 11.97
CA SER A 190 -5.25 2.22 10.94
C SER A 190 -4.85 3.58 11.51
N ARG A 191 -5.75 4.23 12.27
CA ARG A 191 -5.46 5.49 12.96
C ARG A 191 -4.33 5.37 13.98
N GLN A 192 -4.30 4.31 14.79
CA GLN A 192 -3.21 4.06 15.74
C GLN A 192 -1.86 3.88 15.03
N LEU A 193 -1.82 3.17 13.90
CA LEU A 193 -0.61 2.99 13.11
C LEU A 193 -0.10 4.33 12.54
N VAL A 194 -1.00 5.16 12.00
CA VAL A 194 -0.69 6.50 11.49
C VAL A 194 -0.24 7.42 12.63
N GLU A 195 -0.97 7.49 13.74
CA GLU A 195 -0.64 8.31 14.92
C GLU A 195 0.76 8.02 15.47
N ASN A 196 1.15 6.74 15.48
CA ASN A 196 2.45 6.31 15.98
C ASN A 196 3.54 6.27 14.89
N ARG A 197 3.24 6.77 13.68
CA ARG A 197 4.15 6.86 12.53
C ARG A 197 4.75 5.49 12.15
N LEU A 198 3.97 4.42 12.32
CA LEU A 198 4.35 3.05 11.97
C LEU A 198 4.07 2.73 10.51
N VAL A 199 3.43 3.63 9.76
CA VAL A 199 3.18 3.51 8.33
C VAL A 199 3.74 4.73 7.60
N GLN A 200 4.27 4.53 6.41
CA GLN A 200 4.89 5.56 5.58
C GLN A 200 4.16 5.77 4.25
N VAL A 201 3.23 4.88 3.92
CA VAL A 201 2.46 4.89 2.67
C VAL A 201 0.98 4.68 2.99
N VAL A 202 0.13 5.43 2.30
CA VAL A 202 -1.31 5.16 2.17
C VAL A 202 -1.57 4.81 0.71
N ALA A 203 -2.24 3.69 0.44
CA ALA A 203 -2.54 3.25 -0.92
C ALA A 203 -3.96 2.69 -1.00
N SER A 204 -4.53 2.60 -2.20
CA SER A 204 -5.93 2.20 -2.36
C SER A 204 -6.17 0.73 -2.06
N ASP A 205 -5.28 -0.13 -2.52
CA ASP A 205 -5.49 -1.57 -2.59
C ASP A 205 -6.82 -1.88 -3.34
N ALA A 206 -7.10 -1.09 -4.38
CA ALA A 206 -8.34 -1.17 -5.13
C ALA A 206 -8.35 -2.41 -6.04
N HIS A 207 -9.49 -3.11 -6.03
CA HIS A 207 -9.70 -4.33 -6.82
C HIS A 207 -10.92 -4.21 -7.74
N VAL A 208 -12.04 -3.75 -7.18
CA VAL A 208 -13.32 -3.63 -7.88
C VAL A 208 -14.07 -2.40 -7.38
N LEU A 209 -14.97 -1.85 -8.21
CA LEU A 209 -15.74 -0.65 -7.87
C LEU A 209 -16.66 -0.85 -6.67
N GLN A 210 -17.15 -2.06 -6.44
CA GLN A 210 -18.03 -2.38 -5.32
C GLN A 210 -17.23 -2.85 -4.10
N GLY A 211 -17.07 -1.97 -3.10
CA GLY A 211 -16.50 -2.32 -1.79
C GLY A 211 -14.98 -2.14 -1.66
N ARG A 212 -14.20 -2.26 -2.75
CA ARG A 212 -12.73 -2.05 -2.77
C ARG A 212 -12.34 -1.07 -3.87
N ASN A 213 -12.97 0.11 -3.85
CA ASN A 213 -12.78 1.21 -4.80
C ASN A 213 -11.77 2.24 -4.28
N PHE A 214 -11.48 3.26 -5.11
CA PHE A 214 -10.64 4.38 -4.73
C PHE A 214 -11.35 5.29 -3.72
N VAL A 215 -10.68 5.57 -2.61
CA VAL A 215 -11.00 6.55 -1.57
C VAL A 215 -9.71 7.18 -1.03
N LEU A 216 -8.66 7.22 -1.87
CA LEU A 216 -7.33 7.64 -1.44
C LEU A 216 -7.30 9.13 -1.09
N SER A 217 -7.94 9.97 -1.92
CA SER A 217 -8.06 11.40 -1.64
C SER A 217 -8.86 11.69 -0.37
N GLU A 218 -9.90 10.91 -0.09
CA GLU A 218 -10.70 11.04 1.13
C GLU A 218 -9.87 10.64 2.36
N ALA A 219 -9.16 9.50 2.30
CA ALA A 219 -8.30 9.05 3.40
C ALA A 219 -7.20 10.08 3.72
N LEU A 220 -6.55 10.65 2.70
CA LEU A 220 -5.53 11.70 2.88
C LEU A 220 -6.14 12.97 3.52
N LYS A 221 -7.35 13.40 3.12
CA LYS A 221 -8.07 14.52 3.75
C LYS A 221 -8.44 14.24 5.20
N GLN A 222 -8.87 13.01 5.51
CA GLN A 222 -9.13 12.60 6.89
C GLN A 222 -7.85 12.61 7.73
N ILE A 223 -6.74 12.09 7.20
CA ILE A 223 -5.42 12.12 7.87
C ILE A 223 -4.99 13.58 8.13
N ALA A 224 -5.18 14.46 7.15
CA ALA A 224 -4.89 15.90 7.33
C ALA A 224 -5.75 16.53 8.43
N THR A 225 -6.99 16.08 8.58
CA THR A 225 -7.90 16.53 9.66
C THR A 225 -7.49 15.98 11.03
N ASP A 226 -7.12 14.69 11.08
CA ASP A 226 -6.82 13.98 12.33
C ASP A 226 -5.42 14.34 12.87
N PHE A 227 -4.42 14.54 12.00
CA PHE A 227 -3.01 14.65 12.37
C PHE A 227 -2.28 15.87 11.80
N GLY A 228 -2.97 16.68 11.01
CA GLY A 228 -2.43 17.86 10.35
C GLY A 228 -2.04 17.65 8.88
N PRO A 229 -2.06 18.73 8.08
CA PRO A 229 -1.82 18.66 6.64
C PRO A 229 -0.41 18.17 6.29
N GLU A 230 0.58 18.45 7.13
CA GLU A 230 1.97 18.04 6.93
C GLU A 230 2.13 16.52 6.87
N GLN A 231 1.34 15.77 7.66
CA GLN A 231 1.40 14.30 7.64
C GLN A 231 0.76 13.72 6.37
N ALA A 232 -0.31 14.31 5.87
CA ALA A 232 -0.92 13.89 4.61
C ALA A 232 0.01 14.17 3.41
N LEU A 233 0.68 15.33 3.39
CA LEU A 233 1.68 15.68 2.38
C LEU A 233 2.92 14.76 2.46
N GLU A 234 3.31 14.33 3.66
CA GLU A 234 4.40 13.35 3.83
C GLU A 234 4.05 12.00 3.16
N PHE A 235 2.80 11.52 3.28
CA PHE A 235 2.37 10.29 2.60
C PHE A 235 2.39 10.44 1.08
N GLU A 236 1.92 11.57 0.55
CA GLU A 236 1.96 11.86 -0.88
C GLU A 236 3.40 11.90 -1.41
N SER A 237 4.27 12.66 -0.73
CA SER A 237 5.69 12.75 -1.08
C SER A 237 6.38 11.39 -0.99
N ASN A 238 6.13 10.61 0.06
CA ASN A 238 6.70 9.27 0.20
C ASN A 238 6.29 8.35 -0.94
N ALA A 239 5.03 8.40 -1.38
CA ALA A 239 4.55 7.57 -2.48
C ALA A 239 5.25 7.94 -3.80
N GLU A 240 5.41 9.22 -4.08
CA GLU A 240 6.15 9.69 -5.24
C GLU A 240 7.63 9.32 -5.17
N ASP A 241 8.29 9.53 -4.02
CA ASP A 241 9.70 9.21 -3.80
C ASP A 241 9.96 7.71 -3.96
N ILE A 242 9.08 6.85 -3.43
CA ILE A 242 9.17 5.38 -3.57
C ILE A 242 9.06 4.99 -5.05
N LEU A 243 8.08 5.50 -5.78
CA LEU A 243 7.89 5.21 -7.19
C LEU A 243 9.11 5.60 -8.04
N ASN A 244 9.77 6.71 -7.67
CA ASN A 244 10.98 7.21 -8.32
C ASN A 244 12.28 6.57 -7.79
N GLY A 245 12.20 5.67 -6.80
CA GLY A 245 13.37 5.04 -6.18
C GLY A 245 14.24 6.03 -5.40
N LEU A 246 13.64 7.11 -4.88
CA LEU A 246 14.30 8.03 -3.96
C LEU A 246 14.28 7.50 -2.53
N SER A 247 15.02 8.13 -1.62
CA SER A 247 15.17 7.59 -0.26
C SER A 247 14.03 8.01 0.64
N VAL A 248 13.25 7.04 1.09
CA VAL A 248 12.24 7.20 2.15
C VAL A 248 12.66 6.39 3.37
N THR A 249 12.56 7.01 4.55
CA THR A 249 12.89 6.36 5.82
C THR A 249 11.79 6.61 6.84
N ALA A 250 11.50 5.60 7.67
CA ALA A 250 10.59 5.79 8.79
C ALA A 250 11.22 6.69 9.85
N ASN A 251 10.57 7.81 10.15
CA ASN A 251 11.03 8.78 11.13
C ASN A 251 9.96 9.05 12.19
N GLY A 252 10.41 9.27 13.43
CA GLY A 252 9.52 9.65 14.53
C GLY A 252 8.53 8.55 14.95
N TYR A 253 8.74 7.31 14.51
CA TYR A 253 7.90 6.18 14.90
C TYR A 253 8.00 5.87 16.39
N ARG A 254 6.89 5.46 16.98
CA ARG A 254 6.78 5.23 18.41
C ARG A 254 6.16 3.87 18.71
N LYS A 255 6.62 3.27 19.80
CA LYS A 255 6.00 2.07 20.34
C LYS A 255 4.62 2.41 20.88
N ILE A 256 3.63 1.56 20.57
CA ILE A 256 2.27 1.75 21.06
C ILE A 256 2.18 1.28 22.49
N GLU A 257 1.81 2.18 23.39
CA GLU A 257 1.60 1.85 24.81
C GLU A 257 0.26 1.14 25.00
N LYS A 258 0.29 -0.03 25.65
CA LYS A 258 -0.95 -0.72 26.03
C LYS A 258 -1.68 0.14 27.06
N LYS A 259 -2.89 0.62 26.76
CA LYS A 259 -3.74 1.30 27.74
C LYS A 259 -3.92 0.37 28.95
N LYS A 260 -3.43 0.77 30.13
CA LYS A 260 -3.71 0.04 31.38
C LYS A 260 -5.23 0.05 31.58
N ARG A 261 -5.88 -1.10 31.44
CA ARG A 261 -7.26 -1.27 31.92
C ARG A 261 -7.22 -1.13 33.43
N PHE A 262 -7.64 0.00 33.96
CA PHE A 262 -8.00 0.09 35.38
C PHE A 262 -9.27 -0.75 35.58
N ILE A 263 -9.10 -1.95 36.12
CA ILE A 263 -10.22 -2.73 36.64
C ILE A 263 -10.54 -2.07 37.97
N PHE A 264 -11.59 -1.25 38.00
CA PHE A 264 -12.19 -0.85 39.27
C PHE A 264 -12.87 -2.10 39.86
N SER A 265 -12.28 -2.66 40.91
CA SER A 265 -12.86 -3.69 41.73
C SER A 265 -13.89 -3.07 42.70
#